data_d8d7dde17147f27e2fb0cc1a38c0ad2a
#
_entry.id   d8d7dde17147f27e2fb0cc1a38c0ad2a
#
_cell.length_a   1.000
_cell.length_b   1.000
_cell.length_c   1.000
_cell.angle_alpha   90.00
_cell.angle_beta   90.00
_cell.angle_gamma   90.00
#
_symmetry.space_group_name_H-M   'P 1'
#
loop_
_entity.id
_entity.type
_entity.pdbx_description
1 polymer ?
#
loop_
_entity_poly.entity_id
_entity_poly.type
_entity_poly.pdbx_seq_one_letter_code
_entity_poly.pdbx_strand_id
1 'polypeptide(L)'
;MKYLKIILWIGVFTGLMYAFLNLKRLGKQERLNKIEKTQATIDSLQNVIDSLQLQVDTIQYESIDTTVIHWPWGREEFYYFKYKNDDKEVYDWTGTTQGELISAIIHVESSGNDSAYCKYEGAVGCLQIRQCMVNDVNRILKKQKSTLRFTYNDRWSRDKSTQMFEIYCKYYKLRTTEEMARCWNGGPRGINNPATVRYWEKVKDKINS
;
A
#
# COMPACT_ATOMS: atom_id res chain seq x y z
N MET A 1 -6.18 12.08 1.89
CA MET A 1 -6.26 13.55 2.01
C MET A 1 -7.25 14.07 3.06
N LYS A 2 -8.50 13.56 3.15
CA LYS A 2 -9.48 14.00 4.18
C LYS A 2 -8.96 13.88 5.63
N TYR A 3 -8.30 12.79 5.97
CA TYR A 3 -7.79 12.56 7.33
C TYR A 3 -6.63 13.48 7.75
N LEU A 4 -5.78 13.89 6.79
CA LEU A 4 -4.68 14.81 7.07
C LEU A 4 -5.20 16.21 7.42
N LYS A 5 -6.25 16.69 6.73
CA LYS A 5 -6.94 17.96 7.06
C LYS A 5 -7.56 17.90 8.46
N ILE A 6 -8.19 16.80 8.83
CA ILE A 6 -8.80 16.62 10.15
C ILE A 6 -7.75 16.66 11.26
N ILE A 7 -6.60 15.99 11.09
CA ILE A 7 -5.50 15.98 12.08
C ILE A 7 -4.92 17.38 12.25
N LEU A 8 -4.70 18.12 11.14
CA LEU A 8 -4.24 19.51 11.18
C LEU A 8 -5.22 20.42 11.92
N TRP A 9 -6.53 20.30 11.66
CA TRP A 9 -7.56 21.07 12.35
C TRP A 9 -7.65 20.77 13.84
N ILE A 10 -7.52 19.51 14.24
CA ILE A 10 -7.49 19.11 15.66
C ILE A 10 -6.26 19.71 16.35
N GLY A 11 -5.10 19.70 15.71
CA GLY A 11 -3.88 20.31 16.25
C GLY A 11 -4.00 21.84 16.45
N VAL A 12 -4.58 22.53 15.49
CA VAL A 12 -4.84 23.99 15.60
C VAL A 12 -5.85 24.28 16.72
N PHE A 13 -6.92 23.51 16.81
CA PHE A 13 -7.96 23.72 17.84
C PHE A 13 -7.48 23.46 19.26
N THR A 14 -6.66 22.41 19.47
CA THR A 14 -6.06 22.13 20.78
C THR A 14 -5.04 23.20 21.19
N GLY A 15 -4.25 23.72 20.25
CA GLY A 15 -3.34 24.83 20.47
C GLY A 15 -4.06 26.12 20.89
N LEU A 16 -5.15 26.48 20.21
CA LEU A 16 -5.98 27.65 20.52
C LEU A 16 -6.64 27.52 21.91
N MET A 17 -7.16 26.37 22.27
CA MET A 17 -7.73 26.09 23.60
C MET A 17 -6.69 26.27 24.71
N TYR A 18 -5.47 25.74 24.52
CA TYR A 18 -4.38 25.88 25.47
C TYR A 18 -3.97 27.36 25.64
N ALA A 19 -3.86 28.11 24.56
CA ALA A 19 -3.57 29.54 24.59
C ALA A 19 -4.65 30.32 25.33
N PHE A 20 -5.94 30.03 25.09
CA PHE A 20 -7.07 30.68 25.77
C PHE A 20 -7.09 30.44 27.27
N LEU A 21 -6.78 29.25 27.74
CA LEU A 21 -6.73 28.91 29.17
C LEU A 21 -5.60 29.64 29.91
N ASN A 22 -4.47 29.86 29.22
CA ASN A 22 -3.35 30.61 29.80
C ASN A 22 -3.56 32.15 29.81
N LEU A 23 -4.33 32.70 28.85
CA LEU A 23 -4.62 34.11 28.80
C LEU A 23 -5.43 34.64 29.99
N LYS A 24 -6.21 33.81 30.66
CA LYS A 24 -6.98 34.19 31.84
C LYS A 24 -6.12 34.54 33.06
N ARG A 25 -4.83 34.16 33.10
CA ARG A 25 -3.94 34.33 34.23
C ARG A 25 -3.03 35.55 34.16
N LEU A 26 -3.04 36.27 33.03
CA LEU A 26 -2.08 37.36 32.76
C LEU A 26 -2.72 38.74 32.91
N GLY A 27 -1.93 39.79 33.20
CA GLY A 27 -2.37 41.18 33.17
C GLY A 27 -2.78 41.63 31.76
N LYS A 28 -3.57 42.73 31.67
CA LYS A 28 -4.22 43.17 30.39
C LYS A 28 -3.15 43.36 29.28
N GLN A 29 -2.03 44.00 29.56
CA GLN A 29 -0.98 44.27 28.55
C GLN A 29 -0.23 43.02 28.13
N GLU A 30 0.01 42.13 29.05
CA GLU A 30 0.69 40.86 28.81
C GLU A 30 -0.20 39.92 27.96
N ARG A 31 -1.52 40.00 28.14
CA ARG A 31 -2.49 39.28 27.30
C ARG A 31 -2.47 39.78 25.87
N LEU A 32 -2.43 41.12 25.65
CA LEU A 32 -2.40 41.68 24.30
C LEU A 32 -1.14 41.26 23.55
N ASN A 33 0.03 41.38 24.18
CA ASN A 33 1.30 40.99 23.57
C ASN A 33 1.35 39.48 23.24
N LYS A 34 0.72 38.66 24.09
CA LYS A 34 0.65 37.22 23.84
C LYS A 34 -0.32 36.86 22.69
N ILE A 35 -1.42 37.61 22.56
CA ILE A 35 -2.37 37.49 21.45
C ILE A 35 -1.68 37.86 20.13
N GLU A 36 -0.99 38.98 20.06
CA GLU A 36 -0.24 39.41 18.87
C GLU A 36 0.80 38.37 18.43
N LYS A 37 1.60 37.86 19.42
CA LYS A 37 2.57 36.82 19.12
C LYS A 37 1.95 35.51 18.64
N THR A 38 0.79 35.14 19.19
CA THR A 38 0.07 33.96 18.77
C THR A 38 -0.51 34.15 17.37
N GLN A 39 -1.04 35.36 17.07
CA GLN A 39 -1.55 35.68 15.75
C GLN A 39 -0.46 35.62 14.68
N ALA A 40 0.71 36.22 14.94
CA ALA A 40 1.86 36.13 14.04
C ALA A 40 2.29 34.67 13.76
N THR A 41 2.19 33.81 14.77
CA THR A 41 2.49 32.36 14.59
C THR A 41 1.42 31.67 13.72
N ILE A 42 0.15 32.02 13.92
CA ILE A 42 -0.95 31.49 13.11
C ILE A 42 -0.79 31.91 11.64
N ASP A 43 -0.46 33.19 11.40
CA ASP A 43 -0.26 33.72 10.05
C ASP A 43 0.93 33.03 9.36
N SER A 44 2.01 32.79 10.09
CA SER A 44 3.18 32.05 9.59
C SER A 44 2.83 30.59 9.22
N LEU A 45 2.05 29.91 10.06
CA LEU A 45 1.60 28.54 9.78
C LEU A 45 0.63 28.50 8.60
N GLN A 46 -0.24 29.50 8.45
CA GLN A 46 -1.13 29.60 7.30
C GLN A 46 -0.32 29.74 6.00
N ASN A 47 0.70 30.59 5.97
CA ASN A 47 1.59 30.72 4.81
C ASN A 47 2.28 29.39 4.43
N VAL A 48 2.69 28.60 5.43
CA VAL A 48 3.26 27.27 5.18
C VAL A 48 2.21 26.31 4.61
N ILE A 49 1.00 26.34 5.14
CA ILE A 49 -0.13 25.54 4.62
C ILE A 49 -0.44 25.92 3.18
N ASP A 50 -0.50 27.20 2.87
CA ASP A 50 -0.80 27.69 1.52
C ASP A 50 0.32 27.31 0.53
N SER A 51 1.59 27.37 0.95
CA SER A 51 2.73 26.95 0.12
C SER A 51 2.73 25.44 -0.13
N LEU A 52 2.40 24.63 0.89
CA LEU A 52 2.26 23.17 0.74
C LEU A 52 1.04 22.81 -0.13
N GLN A 53 -0.05 23.55 -0.01
CA GLN A 53 -1.22 23.36 -0.85
C GLN A 53 -0.88 23.67 -2.31
N LEU A 54 -0.14 24.75 -2.58
CA LEU A 54 0.32 25.09 -3.92
C LEU A 54 1.25 24.01 -4.50
N GLN A 55 2.14 23.44 -3.68
CA GLN A 55 2.97 22.31 -4.10
C GLN A 55 2.16 21.06 -4.42
N VAL A 56 1.11 20.78 -3.66
CA VAL A 56 0.18 19.67 -3.94
C VAL A 56 -0.63 19.91 -5.21
N ASP A 57 -1.04 21.16 -5.45
CA ASP A 57 -1.83 21.53 -6.64
C ASP A 57 -0.96 21.64 -7.91
N THR A 58 0.38 21.85 -7.77
CA THR A 58 1.35 21.84 -8.87
C THR A 58 1.84 20.44 -9.23
N ILE A 59 1.56 19.42 -8.43
CA ILE A 59 1.72 18.03 -8.85
C ILE A 59 0.64 17.80 -9.94
N GLN A 60 1.01 18.03 -11.19
CA GLN A 60 0.16 17.72 -12.34
C GLN A 60 -0.05 16.20 -12.37
N TYR A 61 -1.26 15.79 -12.02
CA TYR A 61 -1.72 14.43 -12.27
C TYR A 61 -1.94 14.28 -13.78
N GLU A 62 -0.99 13.71 -14.48
CA GLU A 62 -1.07 13.43 -15.93
C GLU A 62 -1.99 12.25 -16.25
N SER A 63 -3.15 12.22 -15.79
CA SER A 63 -4.21 11.20 -15.95
C SER A 63 -4.40 10.29 -14.74
N ILE A 64 -5.63 10.31 -14.27
CA ILE A 64 -6.17 9.25 -13.42
C ILE A 64 -6.78 8.23 -14.37
N ASP A 65 -6.07 7.15 -14.65
CA ASP A 65 -6.68 6.00 -15.30
C ASP A 65 -7.39 5.18 -14.23
N THR A 66 -8.71 5.34 -14.17
CA THR A 66 -9.57 4.56 -13.28
C THR A 66 -9.91 3.26 -13.98
N THR A 67 -9.12 2.23 -13.78
CA THR A 67 -9.52 0.89 -14.18
C THR A 67 -10.40 0.31 -13.08
N VAL A 68 -11.72 0.27 -13.32
CA VAL A 68 -12.67 -0.37 -12.41
C VAL A 68 -12.59 -1.88 -12.65
N ILE A 69 -11.96 -2.61 -11.75
CA ILE A 69 -11.97 -4.07 -11.79
C ILE A 69 -13.20 -4.55 -11.02
N HIS A 70 -14.15 -5.18 -11.72
CA HIS A 70 -15.29 -5.85 -11.11
C HIS A 70 -14.89 -7.25 -10.64
N TRP A 71 -14.73 -7.42 -9.35
CA TRP A 71 -14.56 -8.73 -8.73
C TRP A 71 -15.91 -9.39 -8.45
N PRO A 72 -16.03 -10.73 -8.50
CA PRO A 72 -17.30 -11.44 -8.22
C PRO A 72 -17.84 -11.23 -6.80
N TRP A 73 -17.04 -10.71 -5.88
CA TRP A 73 -17.37 -10.55 -4.45
C TRP A 73 -17.50 -9.10 -3.96
N GLY A 74 -17.46 -8.10 -4.85
CA GLY A 74 -17.68 -6.70 -4.45
C GLY A 74 -16.84 -5.71 -5.24
N ARG A 75 -17.33 -4.46 -5.26
CA ARG A 75 -16.66 -3.34 -5.91
C ARG A 75 -15.63 -2.77 -4.94
N GLU A 76 -14.33 -2.93 -5.19
CA GLU A 76 -13.29 -2.11 -4.59
C GLU A 76 -12.70 -1.19 -5.67
N GLU A 77 -12.80 0.12 -5.48
CA GLU A 77 -12.20 1.13 -6.36
C GLU A 77 -10.76 1.35 -5.90
N PHE A 78 -9.80 1.04 -6.77
CA PHE A 78 -8.39 1.34 -6.56
C PHE A 78 -8.03 2.58 -7.36
N TYR A 79 -7.52 3.59 -6.67
CA TYR A 79 -6.99 4.80 -7.29
C TYR A 79 -5.48 4.67 -7.42
N TYR A 80 -4.98 4.79 -8.65
CA TYR A 80 -3.55 4.81 -8.95
C TYR A 80 -3.13 6.25 -9.24
N PHE A 81 -2.01 6.66 -8.66
CA PHE A 81 -1.44 7.97 -8.91
C PHE A 81 -0.16 7.81 -9.73
N LYS A 82 -0.13 8.40 -10.92
CA LYS A 82 1.08 8.58 -11.70
C LYS A 82 1.70 9.93 -11.29
N TYR A 83 2.91 9.93 -10.76
CA TYR A 83 3.66 11.16 -10.54
C TYR A 83 5.01 11.06 -11.23
N LYS A 84 5.43 12.17 -11.82
CA LYS A 84 6.70 12.34 -12.47
C LYS A 84 7.67 12.91 -11.45
N ASN A 85 8.70 12.18 -11.10
CA ASN A 85 9.76 12.66 -10.24
C ASN A 85 11.08 12.53 -11.01
N ASP A 86 11.73 13.67 -11.26
CA ASP A 86 13.08 13.84 -11.82
C ASP A 86 13.58 12.66 -12.68
N ASP A 87 13.24 12.70 -13.97
CA ASP A 87 13.76 11.86 -15.07
C ASP A 87 13.71 10.33 -14.89
N LYS A 88 13.01 9.83 -13.91
CA LYS A 88 12.66 8.40 -13.79
C LYS A 88 11.16 8.24 -13.80
N GLU A 89 10.65 7.57 -14.82
CA GLU A 89 9.28 7.05 -14.80
C GLU A 89 9.22 5.97 -13.72
N VAL A 90 8.70 6.32 -12.56
CA VAL A 90 8.34 5.34 -11.54
C VAL A 90 6.97 4.81 -11.91
N TYR A 91 6.97 3.71 -12.65
CA TYR A 91 5.74 2.97 -12.92
C TYR A 91 5.31 2.27 -11.64
N ASP A 92 4.42 2.93 -10.93
CA ASP A 92 3.66 2.27 -9.90
C ASP A 92 2.50 1.53 -10.59
N TRP A 93 2.59 0.21 -10.73
CA TRP A 93 1.56 -0.72 -11.19
C TRP A 93 1.01 -0.60 -12.64
N THR A 94 1.37 0.39 -13.41
CA THR A 94 0.69 0.76 -14.67
C THR A 94 1.27 0.16 -15.94
N GLY A 95 2.41 -0.52 -15.90
CA GLY A 95 3.01 -1.15 -17.08
C GLY A 95 2.69 -2.63 -17.24
N THR A 96 2.42 -3.29 -16.13
CA THR A 96 2.03 -4.71 -16.08
C THR A 96 0.82 -4.80 -15.18
N THR A 97 -0.29 -5.28 -15.70
CA THR A 97 -1.48 -5.49 -14.85
C THR A 97 -1.16 -6.51 -13.77
N GLN A 98 -1.76 -6.38 -12.60
CA GLN A 98 -1.60 -7.38 -11.54
C GLN A 98 -1.97 -8.78 -12.06
N GLY A 99 -2.90 -8.86 -13.00
CA GLY A 99 -3.28 -10.10 -13.68
C GLY A 99 -2.13 -10.71 -14.48
N GLU A 100 -1.36 -9.91 -15.21
CA GLU A 100 -0.20 -10.39 -15.97
C GLU A 100 0.91 -10.89 -15.04
N LEU A 101 1.21 -10.14 -13.96
CA LEU A 101 2.16 -10.59 -12.94
C LEU A 101 1.75 -11.93 -12.32
N ILE A 102 0.49 -12.05 -11.87
CA ILE A 102 -0.03 -13.28 -11.27
C ILE A 102 0.01 -14.41 -12.27
N SER A 103 -0.36 -14.18 -13.53
CA SER A 103 -0.30 -15.17 -14.60
C SER A 103 1.14 -15.66 -14.84
N ALA A 104 2.10 -14.74 -14.86
CA ALA A 104 3.53 -15.06 -15.00
C ALA A 104 4.04 -15.88 -13.80
N ILE A 105 3.68 -15.50 -12.57
CA ILE A 105 4.04 -16.25 -11.36
C ILE A 105 3.42 -17.65 -11.42
N ILE A 106 2.14 -17.79 -11.75
CA ILE A 106 1.46 -19.08 -11.89
C ILE A 106 2.17 -19.96 -12.93
N HIS A 107 2.60 -19.36 -14.04
CA HIS A 107 3.35 -20.10 -15.06
C HIS A 107 4.70 -20.63 -14.53
N VAL A 108 5.44 -19.79 -13.81
CA VAL A 108 6.75 -20.15 -13.23
C VAL A 108 6.61 -21.19 -12.13
N GLU A 109 5.57 -21.12 -11.30
CA GLU A 109 5.34 -22.01 -10.15
C GLU A 109 4.79 -23.39 -10.56
N SER A 110 3.87 -23.42 -11.51
CA SER A 110 3.09 -24.64 -11.80
C SER A 110 2.83 -24.89 -13.27
N SER A 111 3.35 -24.06 -14.17
CA SER A 111 2.98 -24.06 -15.61
C SER A 111 1.46 -23.94 -15.81
N GLY A 112 0.75 -23.25 -14.93
CA GLY A 112 -0.70 -23.04 -14.99
C GLY A 112 -1.53 -24.15 -14.36
N ASN A 113 -0.93 -25.16 -13.75
CA ASN A 113 -1.64 -26.33 -13.21
C ASN A 113 -2.17 -26.06 -11.79
N ASP A 114 -3.50 -26.02 -11.64
CA ASP A 114 -4.17 -25.83 -10.35
C ASP A 114 -4.04 -27.03 -9.41
N SER A 115 -3.74 -28.21 -9.96
CA SER A 115 -3.54 -29.45 -9.21
C SER A 115 -2.07 -29.77 -8.96
N ALA A 116 -1.16 -28.82 -9.20
CA ALA A 116 0.27 -29.02 -8.96
C ALA A 116 0.56 -29.28 -7.47
N TYR A 117 1.42 -30.28 -7.21
CA TYR A 117 1.82 -30.65 -5.86
C TYR A 117 3.33 -30.91 -5.78
N CYS A 118 4.01 -30.19 -4.92
CA CYS A 118 5.41 -30.42 -4.58
C CYS A 118 5.50 -31.18 -3.25
N LYS A 119 5.80 -32.48 -3.30
CA LYS A 119 5.85 -33.35 -2.12
C LYS A 119 6.89 -32.88 -1.09
N TYR A 120 8.04 -32.40 -1.55
CA TYR A 120 9.16 -32.03 -0.67
C TYR A 120 8.86 -30.76 0.15
N GLU A 121 8.12 -29.83 -0.40
CA GLU A 121 7.81 -28.56 0.26
C GLU A 121 6.38 -28.48 0.79
N GLY A 122 5.53 -29.44 0.44
CA GLY A 122 4.10 -29.40 0.72
C GLY A 122 3.40 -28.22 0.06
N ALA A 123 4.02 -27.72 -1.03
CA ALA A 123 3.47 -26.63 -1.82
C ALA A 123 2.42 -27.17 -2.79
N VAL A 124 1.28 -26.47 -2.93
CA VAL A 124 0.14 -26.95 -3.74
C VAL A 124 -0.49 -25.83 -4.53
N GLY A 125 -1.18 -26.23 -5.60
CA GLY A 125 -2.00 -25.34 -6.43
C GLY A 125 -1.17 -24.50 -7.41
N CYS A 126 -1.86 -23.62 -8.13
CA CYS A 126 -1.25 -22.84 -9.21
C CYS A 126 -0.11 -21.92 -8.73
N LEU A 127 -0.20 -21.39 -7.51
CA LEU A 127 0.79 -20.49 -6.90
C LEU A 127 1.75 -21.22 -5.95
N GLN A 128 1.75 -22.55 -5.91
CA GLN A 128 2.61 -23.40 -5.07
C GLN A 128 2.66 -22.92 -3.60
N ILE A 129 1.46 -22.69 -3.04
CA ILE A 129 1.32 -22.15 -1.69
C ILE A 129 1.64 -23.21 -0.64
N ARG A 130 2.56 -22.88 0.28
CA ARG A 130 2.87 -23.66 1.47
C ARG A 130 1.93 -23.34 2.64
N GLN A 131 1.80 -24.25 3.60
CA GLN A 131 0.96 -24.02 4.80
C GLN A 131 1.39 -22.78 5.60
N CYS A 132 2.69 -22.48 5.66
CA CYS A 132 3.20 -21.29 6.33
C CYS A 132 2.65 -19.99 5.74
N MET A 133 2.42 -19.93 4.42
CA MET A 133 1.81 -18.78 3.76
C MET A 133 0.35 -18.62 4.18
N VAL A 134 -0.44 -19.68 4.22
CA VAL A 134 -1.83 -19.64 4.72
C VAL A 134 -1.89 -19.12 6.15
N ASN A 135 -0.97 -19.59 7.00
CA ASN A 135 -0.87 -19.14 8.39
C ASN A 135 -0.52 -17.64 8.47
N ASP A 136 0.39 -17.17 7.61
CA ASP A 136 0.78 -15.76 7.58
C ASP A 136 -0.38 -14.88 7.11
N VAL A 137 -1.06 -15.25 6.02
CA VAL A 137 -2.24 -14.54 5.52
C VAL A 137 -3.34 -14.48 6.59
N ASN A 138 -3.62 -15.59 7.28
CA ASN A 138 -4.61 -15.61 8.36
C ASN A 138 -4.19 -14.74 9.56
N ARG A 139 -2.88 -14.68 9.86
CA ARG A 139 -2.32 -13.75 10.87
C ARG A 139 -2.53 -12.29 10.46
N ILE A 140 -2.31 -11.97 9.18
CA ILE A 140 -2.56 -10.65 8.61
C ILE A 140 -4.03 -10.26 8.75
N LEU A 141 -4.94 -11.14 8.31
CA LEU A 141 -6.38 -10.92 8.39
C LEU A 141 -6.86 -10.73 9.84
N LYS A 142 -6.30 -11.50 10.78
CA LYS A 142 -6.58 -11.31 12.22
C LYS A 142 -6.16 -9.92 12.71
N LYS A 143 -4.98 -9.43 12.31
CA LYS A 143 -4.52 -8.08 12.66
C LYS A 143 -5.41 -6.98 12.05
N GLN A 144 -5.95 -7.22 10.87
CA GLN A 144 -6.88 -6.31 10.19
C GLN A 144 -8.33 -6.41 10.72
N LYS A 145 -8.59 -7.26 11.72
CA LYS A 145 -9.92 -7.53 12.28
C LYS A 145 -10.92 -8.04 11.21
N SER A 146 -10.43 -8.67 10.16
CA SER A 146 -11.25 -9.30 9.12
C SER A 146 -11.88 -10.59 9.65
N THR A 147 -13.08 -10.91 9.17
CA THR A 147 -13.76 -12.20 9.43
C THR A 147 -13.31 -13.30 8.46
N LEU A 148 -12.71 -12.92 7.33
CA LEU A 148 -12.20 -13.86 6.34
C LEU A 148 -11.10 -14.75 6.93
N ARG A 149 -11.15 -16.06 6.61
CA ARG A 149 -10.11 -17.03 6.95
C ARG A 149 -9.94 -18.04 5.83
N PHE A 150 -8.69 -18.42 5.57
CA PHE A 150 -8.35 -19.46 4.62
C PHE A 150 -8.03 -20.77 5.33
N THR A 151 -8.46 -21.86 4.73
CA THR A 151 -8.08 -23.23 5.12
C THR A 151 -6.90 -23.70 4.27
N TYR A 152 -6.25 -24.79 4.67
CA TYR A 152 -5.18 -25.38 3.86
C TYR A 152 -5.67 -25.92 2.52
N ASN A 153 -6.94 -26.30 2.42
CA ASN A 153 -7.53 -26.77 1.17
C ASN A 153 -7.80 -25.63 0.18
N ASP A 154 -7.92 -24.39 0.63
CA ASP A 154 -8.15 -23.24 -0.24
C ASP A 154 -6.98 -22.97 -1.20
N ARG A 155 -5.78 -23.53 -0.92
CA ARG A 155 -4.60 -23.46 -1.78
C ARG A 155 -4.77 -24.16 -3.14
N TRP A 156 -5.74 -25.06 -3.27
CA TRP A 156 -6.09 -25.73 -4.53
C TRP A 156 -7.00 -24.89 -5.42
N SER A 157 -7.62 -23.85 -4.89
CA SER A 157 -8.44 -22.92 -5.63
C SER A 157 -7.59 -21.77 -6.17
N ARG A 158 -7.61 -21.57 -7.50
CA ARG A 158 -6.90 -20.46 -8.15
C ARG A 158 -7.33 -19.12 -7.57
N ASP A 159 -8.64 -18.87 -7.46
CA ASP A 159 -9.18 -17.61 -6.96
C ASP A 159 -8.74 -17.32 -5.52
N LYS A 160 -8.83 -18.35 -4.65
CA LYS A 160 -8.40 -18.17 -3.25
C LYS A 160 -6.89 -18.03 -3.11
N SER A 161 -6.12 -18.70 -3.96
CA SER A 161 -4.67 -18.55 -4.03
C SER A 161 -4.27 -17.15 -4.46
N THR A 162 -4.93 -16.60 -5.48
CA THR A 162 -4.75 -15.23 -5.95
C THR A 162 -5.12 -14.23 -4.85
N GLN A 163 -6.25 -14.43 -4.18
CA GLN A 163 -6.66 -13.58 -3.05
C GLN A 163 -5.66 -13.59 -1.90
N MET A 164 -5.06 -14.75 -1.58
CA MET A 164 -3.98 -14.82 -0.57
C MET A 164 -2.75 -14.03 -1.01
N PHE A 165 -2.36 -14.10 -2.29
CA PHE A 165 -1.26 -13.31 -2.85
C PHE A 165 -1.50 -11.82 -2.70
N GLU A 166 -2.69 -11.33 -3.06
CA GLU A 166 -3.07 -9.92 -2.99
C GLU A 166 -3.05 -9.39 -1.55
N ILE A 167 -3.65 -10.13 -0.61
CA ILE A 167 -3.64 -9.77 0.82
C ILE A 167 -2.21 -9.66 1.34
N TYR A 168 -1.34 -10.59 0.93
CA TYR A 168 0.07 -10.60 1.30
C TYR A 168 0.79 -9.36 0.76
N CYS A 169 0.70 -9.09 -0.52
CA CYS A 169 1.36 -7.96 -1.17
C CYS A 169 0.90 -6.61 -0.57
N LYS A 170 -0.41 -6.45 -0.37
CA LYS A 170 -1.00 -5.25 0.24
C LYS A 170 -0.51 -5.02 1.67
N TYR A 171 -0.47 -6.07 2.48
CA TYR A 171 -0.04 -5.96 3.88
C TYR A 171 1.43 -5.56 4.01
N TYR A 172 2.30 -6.18 3.22
CA TYR A 172 3.73 -5.88 3.21
C TYR A 172 4.09 -4.65 2.39
N LYS A 173 3.08 -3.94 1.81
CA LYS A 173 3.24 -2.71 1.02
C LYS A 173 4.23 -2.89 -0.14
N LEU A 174 4.17 -4.04 -0.80
CA LEU A 174 4.99 -4.31 -1.97
C LEU A 174 4.47 -3.48 -3.14
N ARG A 175 5.33 -2.71 -3.78
CA ARG A 175 4.93 -1.67 -4.74
C ARG A 175 5.27 -2.02 -6.18
N THR A 176 6.33 -2.77 -6.40
CA THR A 176 6.78 -3.14 -7.74
C THR A 176 6.53 -4.61 -8.02
N THR A 177 6.41 -4.97 -9.30
CA THR A 177 6.27 -6.35 -9.75
C THR A 177 7.45 -7.21 -9.28
N GLU A 178 8.67 -6.64 -9.27
CA GLU A 178 9.85 -7.31 -8.73
C GLU A 178 9.74 -7.57 -7.24
N GLU A 179 9.35 -6.57 -6.43
CA GLU A 179 9.14 -6.75 -4.99
C GLU A 179 8.12 -7.86 -4.70
N MET A 180 7.00 -7.87 -5.43
CA MET A 180 5.96 -8.89 -5.24
C MET A 180 6.45 -10.27 -5.59
N ALA A 181 7.06 -10.45 -6.76
CA ALA A 181 7.58 -11.75 -7.18
C ALA A 181 8.68 -12.25 -6.22
N ARG A 182 9.65 -11.40 -5.88
CA ARG A 182 10.76 -11.79 -5.01
C ARG A 182 10.33 -12.04 -3.57
N CYS A 183 9.40 -11.23 -3.06
CA CYS A 183 8.85 -11.45 -1.72
C CYS A 183 7.88 -12.64 -1.67
N TRP A 184 7.19 -12.95 -2.77
CA TRP A 184 6.41 -14.18 -2.86
C TRP A 184 7.29 -15.42 -2.72
N ASN A 185 8.41 -15.47 -3.44
CA ASN A 185 9.35 -16.58 -3.42
C ASN A 185 10.17 -16.66 -2.12
N GLY A 186 10.67 -15.52 -1.63
CA GLY A 186 11.64 -15.42 -0.53
C GLY A 186 11.09 -14.93 0.81
N GLY A 187 9.77 -14.73 0.93
CA GLY A 187 9.13 -14.14 2.13
C GLY A 187 9.24 -12.61 2.19
N PRO A 188 8.79 -11.96 3.28
CA PRO A 188 8.65 -10.50 3.37
C PRO A 188 9.94 -9.69 3.15
N ARG A 189 11.10 -10.31 3.24
CA ARG A 189 12.41 -9.71 2.95
C ARG A 189 13.06 -10.25 1.69
N GLY A 190 12.28 -10.91 0.83
CA GLY A 190 12.77 -11.54 -0.40
C GLY A 190 13.48 -10.58 -1.34
N ILE A 191 13.06 -9.30 -1.39
CA ILE A 191 13.73 -8.27 -2.19
C ILE A 191 15.22 -8.07 -1.81
N ASN A 192 15.57 -8.32 -0.57
CA ASN A 192 16.95 -8.21 -0.07
C ASN A 192 17.74 -9.53 -0.19
N ASN A 193 17.09 -10.61 -0.65
CA ASN A 193 17.73 -11.92 -0.78
C ASN A 193 18.23 -12.13 -2.22
N PRO A 194 19.56 -12.21 -2.47
CA PRO A 194 20.09 -12.43 -3.81
C PRO A 194 19.57 -13.72 -4.48
N ALA A 195 19.23 -14.75 -3.72
CA ALA A 195 18.71 -16.00 -4.26
C ALA A 195 17.37 -15.84 -5.01
N THR A 196 16.60 -14.79 -4.71
CA THR A 196 15.32 -14.53 -5.37
C THR A 196 15.45 -13.77 -6.71
N VAL A 197 16.62 -13.25 -7.04
CA VAL A 197 16.86 -12.54 -8.32
C VAL A 197 16.60 -13.46 -9.51
N ARG A 198 17.13 -14.68 -9.47
CA ARG A 198 16.92 -15.67 -10.54
C ARG A 198 15.44 -16.04 -10.71
N TYR A 199 14.68 -16.02 -9.62
CA TYR A 199 13.24 -16.24 -9.67
C TYR A 199 12.54 -15.08 -10.38
N TRP A 200 12.89 -13.85 -10.02
CA TRP A 200 12.36 -12.65 -10.68
C TRP A 200 12.64 -12.62 -12.19
N GLU A 201 13.85 -12.96 -12.61
CA GLU A 201 14.19 -13.02 -14.04
C GLU A 201 13.26 -13.97 -14.80
N LYS A 202 12.96 -15.16 -14.25
CA LYS A 202 12.00 -16.09 -14.86
C LYS A 202 10.58 -15.50 -14.96
N VAL A 203 10.13 -14.80 -13.90
CA VAL A 203 8.80 -14.16 -13.91
C VAL A 203 8.77 -13.03 -14.94
N LYS A 204 9.81 -12.19 -14.98
CA LYS A 204 9.97 -11.09 -15.94
C LYS A 204 9.94 -11.57 -17.40
N ASP A 205 10.62 -12.67 -17.69
CA ASP A 205 10.60 -13.28 -19.03
C ASP A 205 9.19 -13.72 -19.43
N LYS A 206 8.38 -14.17 -18.47
CA LYS A 206 7.00 -14.56 -18.71
C LYS A 206 6.02 -13.39 -18.82
N ILE A 207 6.32 -12.27 -18.24
CA ILE A 207 5.54 -11.03 -18.44
C ILE A 207 5.75 -10.51 -19.87
N ASN A 208 6.96 -10.66 -20.41
CA ASN A 208 7.36 -10.12 -21.72
C ASN A 208 7.11 -11.10 -22.90
N SER A 209 6.63 -12.32 -22.63
CA SER A 209 6.39 -13.35 -23.65
C SER A 209 4.93 -13.37 -24.11
#